data_71a09f62f0e1e8446594f8899d19decc
#
_entry.id   71a09f62f0e1e8446594f8899d19decc
#
_cell.length_a   1.000
_cell.length_b   1.000
_cell.length_c   1.000
_cell.angle_alpha   90.00
_cell.angle_beta   90.00
_cell.angle_gamma   90.00
#
_symmetry.space_group_name_H-M   'P 1'
#
loop_
_entity.id
_entity.type
_entity.pdbx_description
1 polymer ?
#
loop_
_entity_poly.entity_id
_entity_poly.type
_entity_poly.pdbx_seq_one_letter_code
_entity_poly.pdbx_strand_id
1 'polypeptide(L)'
;MLKIPEVTLLILADLDLPDAVYAINKSCEEIEWGAAKFLGSKRPEGLCDQVEYEETYPIQSIDDFNFYCIYNLTNHVRTSHCLLIHPDGYVIRPQLWDNKFLDYDYIGAPWRDDPNAYLDPWGRNQRVGNGGFSLRSKRLLEVPSKVTVPWEVNEGTFYKHQNAGLYNEDGNICVHNRHIFEAQGCVYAPVSVASKFSREDTLPDSEEETFGFHYHFQDIR
;
A
#
# COMPACT_ATOMS: atom_id res chain seq x y z
N MET A 1 20.54 -12.95 2.60
CA MET A 1 19.37 -12.23 3.11
C MET A 1 19.57 -10.76 2.85
N LEU A 2 18.67 -10.15 2.11
CA LEU A 2 18.66 -8.71 1.84
C LEU A 2 18.29 -7.96 3.14
N LYS A 3 18.92 -6.81 3.41
CA LYS A 3 18.59 -6.00 4.59
C LYS A 3 18.00 -4.66 4.13
N ILE A 4 16.82 -4.34 4.68
CA ILE A 4 16.12 -3.08 4.39
C ILE A 4 15.69 -2.44 5.72
N PRO A 5 16.64 -1.88 6.48
CA PRO A 5 16.38 -1.34 7.82
C PRO A 5 15.51 -0.07 7.80
N GLU A 6 15.38 0.60 6.66
CA GLU A 6 14.58 1.80 6.47
C GLU A 6 13.08 1.52 6.36
N VAL A 7 12.67 0.25 6.23
CA VAL A 7 11.28 -0.11 5.95
C VAL A 7 10.68 -0.95 7.07
N THR A 8 9.48 -0.58 7.53
CA THR A 8 8.58 -1.44 8.29
C THR A 8 7.67 -2.18 7.31
N LEU A 9 7.79 -3.51 7.22
CA LEU A 9 6.79 -4.36 6.58
C LEU A 9 5.56 -4.40 7.48
N LEU A 10 4.36 -4.21 6.91
CA LEU A 10 3.13 -4.13 7.68
C LEU A 10 1.95 -4.74 6.94
N ILE A 11 1.17 -5.54 7.65
CA ILE A 11 -0.14 -6.00 7.23
C ILE A 11 -1.19 -5.63 8.29
N LEU A 12 -2.37 -5.20 7.86
CA LEU A 12 -3.52 -4.94 8.71
C LEU A 12 -4.66 -5.87 8.29
N ALA A 13 -5.03 -6.84 9.13
CA ALA A 13 -6.03 -7.82 8.77
C ALA A 13 -6.76 -8.39 9.99
N ASP A 14 -8.10 -8.48 9.87
CA ASP A 14 -8.98 -9.24 10.75
C ASP A 14 -9.80 -10.29 9.97
N LEU A 15 -9.70 -10.26 8.65
CA LEU A 15 -10.28 -11.20 7.70
C LEU A 15 -9.16 -11.90 6.92
N ASP A 16 -9.46 -13.04 6.33
CA ASP A 16 -8.51 -13.82 5.51
C ASP A 16 -7.17 -14.07 6.20
N LEU A 17 -7.21 -14.34 7.50
CA LEU A 17 -6.03 -14.46 8.35
C LEU A 17 -4.99 -15.49 7.85
N PRO A 18 -5.36 -16.68 7.31
CA PRO A 18 -4.38 -17.61 6.77
C PRO A 18 -3.56 -17.02 5.61
N ASP A 19 -4.21 -16.31 4.71
CA ASP A 19 -3.55 -15.68 3.56
C ASP A 19 -2.73 -14.45 4.01
N ALA A 20 -3.22 -13.70 4.98
CA ALA A 20 -2.47 -12.59 5.58
C ALA A 20 -1.18 -13.07 6.27
N VAL A 21 -1.25 -14.17 7.02
CA VAL A 21 -0.08 -14.79 7.66
C VAL A 21 0.89 -15.33 6.60
N TYR A 22 0.37 -15.95 5.54
CA TYR A 22 1.20 -16.40 4.43
C TYR A 22 1.93 -15.23 3.76
N ALA A 23 1.22 -14.16 3.41
CA ALA A 23 1.78 -13.01 2.71
C ALA A 23 2.91 -12.32 3.50
N ILE A 24 2.70 -12.08 4.81
CA ILE A 24 3.72 -11.43 5.63
C ILE A 24 4.92 -12.33 5.88
N ASN A 25 4.71 -13.62 6.16
CA ASN A 25 5.79 -14.58 6.35
C ASN A 25 6.62 -14.75 5.06
N LYS A 26 5.94 -14.85 3.91
CA LYS A 26 6.58 -14.95 2.60
C LYS A 26 7.47 -13.75 2.30
N SER A 27 6.99 -12.55 2.65
CA SER A 27 7.75 -11.31 2.50
C SER A 27 8.94 -11.18 3.46
N CYS A 28 9.00 -12.05 4.50
CA CYS A 28 10.11 -12.13 5.45
C CYS A 28 11.17 -13.19 5.11
N GLU A 29 10.91 -14.12 4.17
CA GLU A 29 11.80 -15.27 3.95
C GLU A 29 13.24 -14.88 3.57
N GLU A 30 13.41 -13.88 2.70
CA GLU A 30 14.72 -13.51 2.17
C GLU A 30 15.12 -12.06 2.54
N ILE A 31 14.27 -11.35 3.31
CA ILE A 31 14.49 -9.95 3.69
C ILE A 31 14.47 -9.81 5.21
N GLU A 32 15.48 -9.13 5.71
CA GLU A 32 15.52 -8.59 7.08
C GLU A 32 15.03 -7.14 7.02
N TRP A 33 13.81 -6.92 7.50
CA TRP A 33 13.18 -5.62 7.56
C TRP A 33 13.63 -4.83 8.79
N GLY A 34 13.53 -3.50 8.76
CA GLY A 34 13.72 -2.66 9.95
C GLY A 34 12.73 -2.98 11.08
N ALA A 35 11.52 -3.39 10.69
CA ALA A 35 10.51 -4.05 11.52
C ALA A 35 9.55 -4.82 10.60
N ALA A 36 8.87 -5.86 11.14
CA ALA A 36 7.77 -6.52 10.46
C ALA A 36 6.60 -6.65 11.44
N LYS A 37 5.40 -6.17 11.07
CA LYS A 37 4.27 -6.06 11.97
C LYS A 37 2.99 -6.61 11.39
N PHE A 38 2.31 -7.43 12.18
CA PHE A 38 0.94 -7.83 11.92
C PHE A 38 0.01 -7.03 12.83
N LEU A 39 -0.86 -6.21 12.25
CA LEU A 39 -1.87 -5.43 12.95
C LEU A 39 -3.23 -6.13 12.82
N GLY A 40 -3.96 -6.23 13.92
CA GLY A 40 -5.31 -6.81 13.94
C GLY A 40 -5.89 -6.87 15.33
N SER A 41 -7.16 -7.20 15.47
CA SER A 41 -7.84 -7.30 16.76
C SER A 41 -7.47 -8.55 17.55
N LYS A 42 -6.89 -9.55 16.89
CA LYS A 42 -6.45 -10.81 17.49
C LYS A 42 -5.16 -11.28 16.84
N ARG A 43 -4.24 -11.79 17.67
CA ARG A 43 -3.01 -12.41 17.16
C ARG A 43 -3.35 -13.68 16.38
N PRO A 44 -3.00 -13.77 15.09
CA PRO A 44 -3.15 -15.01 14.35
C PRO A 44 -2.07 -16.02 14.76
N GLU A 45 -2.33 -17.30 14.48
CA GLU A 45 -1.34 -18.36 14.60
C GLU A 45 -0.40 -18.36 13.38
N GLY A 46 0.81 -18.87 13.54
CA GLY A 46 1.74 -19.15 12.43
C GLY A 46 2.60 -17.96 11.98
N LEU A 47 2.61 -16.85 12.69
CA LEU A 47 3.57 -15.76 12.40
C LEU A 47 5.00 -16.22 12.62
N CYS A 48 5.91 -15.91 11.70
CA CYS A 48 7.34 -16.17 11.85
C CYS A 48 7.96 -15.25 12.92
N ASP A 49 9.15 -15.63 13.41
CA ASP A 49 9.82 -14.94 14.52
C ASP A 49 10.16 -13.47 14.25
N GLN A 50 10.26 -13.08 12.97
CA GLN A 50 10.54 -11.70 12.59
C GLN A 50 9.31 -10.79 12.76
N VAL A 51 8.09 -11.36 12.79
CA VAL A 51 6.83 -10.61 12.79
C VAL A 51 6.34 -10.36 14.20
N GLU A 52 6.28 -9.09 14.59
CA GLU A 52 5.67 -8.61 15.81
C GLU A 52 4.14 -8.43 15.60
N TYR A 53 3.34 -8.93 16.55
CA TYR A 53 1.92 -8.64 16.57
C TYR A 53 1.63 -7.40 17.41
N GLU A 54 0.81 -6.52 16.87
CA GLU A 54 0.35 -5.30 17.53
C GLU A 54 -1.18 -5.23 17.47
N GLU A 55 -1.84 -5.17 18.64
CA GLU A 55 -3.30 -5.17 18.72
C GLU A 55 -3.89 -3.83 18.27
N THR A 56 -4.98 -3.92 17.49
CA THR A 56 -5.77 -2.77 17.04
C THR A 56 -7.23 -2.94 17.37
N TYR A 57 -8.05 -1.91 17.15
CA TYR A 57 -9.50 -2.12 17.14
C TYR A 57 -9.89 -3.02 15.95
N PRO A 58 -11.02 -3.77 16.05
CA PRO A 58 -11.44 -4.67 15.00
C PRO A 58 -11.70 -3.96 13.67
N ILE A 59 -11.12 -4.48 12.59
CA ILE A 59 -11.39 -4.04 11.22
C ILE A 59 -12.54 -4.91 10.68
N GLN A 60 -13.74 -4.35 10.65
CA GLN A 60 -14.97 -5.07 10.31
C GLN A 60 -15.50 -4.75 8.91
N SER A 61 -14.96 -3.71 8.29
CA SER A 61 -15.37 -3.24 6.97
C SER A 61 -14.19 -2.68 6.19
N ILE A 62 -14.39 -2.52 4.89
CA ILE A 62 -13.42 -1.82 4.03
C ILE A 62 -13.25 -0.35 4.46
N ASP A 63 -14.30 0.27 4.99
CA ASP A 63 -14.22 1.64 5.48
C ASP A 63 -13.35 1.75 6.74
N ASP A 64 -13.45 0.78 7.67
CA ASP A 64 -12.56 0.72 8.83
C ASP A 64 -11.10 0.60 8.40
N PHE A 65 -10.84 -0.30 7.44
CA PHE A 65 -9.52 -0.48 6.87
C PHE A 65 -8.99 0.80 6.23
N ASN A 66 -9.77 1.41 5.35
CA ASN A 66 -9.39 2.62 4.64
C ASN A 66 -9.12 3.77 5.61
N PHE A 67 -10.00 3.95 6.60
CA PHE A 67 -9.82 4.96 7.65
C PHE A 67 -8.53 4.73 8.44
N TYR A 68 -8.29 3.47 8.83
CA TYR A 68 -7.07 3.12 9.56
C TYR A 68 -5.81 3.43 8.76
N CYS A 69 -5.80 3.07 7.49
CA CYS A 69 -4.66 3.28 6.60
C CYS A 69 -4.35 4.75 6.36
N ILE A 70 -5.36 5.62 6.35
CA ILE A 70 -5.15 7.06 6.15
C ILE A 70 -4.71 7.74 7.45
N TYR A 71 -5.36 7.45 8.58
CA TYR A 71 -5.22 8.28 9.78
C TYR A 71 -4.43 7.64 10.92
N ASN A 72 -4.34 6.30 10.98
CA ASN A 72 -3.77 5.59 12.12
C ASN A 72 -2.47 4.83 11.82
N LEU A 73 -2.21 4.48 10.57
CA LEU A 73 -1.07 3.65 10.19
C LEU A 73 0.28 4.23 10.65
N THR A 74 0.38 5.55 10.69
CA THR A 74 1.56 6.28 11.16
C THR A 74 2.00 5.89 12.57
N ASN A 75 1.08 5.47 13.43
CA ASN A 75 1.35 5.13 14.83
C ASN A 75 2.25 3.89 14.98
N HIS A 76 2.22 3.01 13.99
CA HIS A 76 2.91 1.71 13.99
C HIS A 76 4.28 1.76 13.29
N VAL A 77 4.60 2.85 12.60
CA VAL A 77 5.82 2.98 11.78
C VAL A 77 6.85 3.86 12.49
N ARG A 78 8.06 3.31 12.72
CA ARG A 78 9.21 4.04 13.31
C ARG A 78 10.35 4.25 12.32
N THR A 79 10.36 3.48 11.24
CA THR A 79 11.30 3.59 10.13
C THR A 79 10.94 4.75 9.20
N SER A 80 11.77 5.03 8.20
CA SER A 80 11.49 6.10 7.22
C SER A 80 10.34 5.75 6.27
N HIS A 81 10.09 4.46 6.04
CA HIS A 81 9.03 3.96 5.15
C HIS A 81 8.27 2.78 5.77
N CYS A 82 7.10 2.55 5.22
CA CYS A 82 6.25 1.39 5.48
C CYS A 82 5.93 0.71 4.14
N LEU A 83 6.17 -0.60 4.05
CA LEU A 83 5.60 -1.44 3.00
C LEU A 83 4.30 -2.03 3.54
N LEU A 84 3.17 -1.47 3.11
CA LEU A 84 1.85 -2.03 3.39
C LEU A 84 1.54 -3.11 2.38
N ILE A 85 1.16 -4.29 2.88
CA ILE A 85 0.72 -5.43 2.06
C ILE A 85 -0.67 -5.90 2.48
N HIS A 86 -1.38 -6.52 1.54
CA HIS A 86 -2.65 -7.20 1.76
C HIS A 86 -2.48 -8.72 1.79
N PRO A 87 -3.52 -9.50 2.16
CA PRO A 87 -3.48 -10.96 2.12
C PRO A 87 -3.16 -11.55 0.73
N ASP A 88 -3.48 -10.81 -0.33
CA ASP A 88 -3.29 -11.16 -1.74
C ASP A 88 -2.12 -10.40 -2.41
N GLY A 89 -1.19 -9.86 -1.61
CA GLY A 89 0.00 -9.17 -2.11
C GLY A 89 1.23 -9.43 -1.24
N TYR A 90 2.36 -9.81 -1.83
CA TYR A 90 3.61 -10.04 -1.11
C TYR A 90 4.84 -9.90 -2.01
N VAL A 91 6.02 -9.89 -1.40
CA VAL A 91 7.30 -9.86 -2.13
C VAL A 91 7.52 -11.18 -2.87
N ILE A 92 7.79 -11.12 -4.17
CA ILE A 92 8.05 -12.29 -5.01
C ILE A 92 9.48 -12.38 -5.51
N ARG A 93 10.18 -11.24 -5.63
CA ARG A 93 11.57 -11.18 -6.13
C ARG A 93 12.39 -10.20 -5.30
N PRO A 94 12.89 -10.62 -4.12
CA PRO A 94 13.68 -9.77 -3.23
C PRO A 94 14.88 -9.11 -3.90
N GLN A 95 15.48 -9.78 -4.89
CA GLN A 95 16.64 -9.29 -5.65
C GLN A 95 16.33 -8.08 -6.55
N LEU A 96 15.05 -7.77 -6.77
CA LEU A 96 14.63 -6.60 -7.55
C LEU A 96 14.39 -5.35 -6.69
N TRP A 97 14.66 -5.42 -5.39
CA TRP A 97 14.66 -4.22 -4.56
C TRP A 97 15.67 -3.19 -5.08
N ASP A 98 15.23 -1.96 -5.27
CA ASP A 98 16.08 -0.82 -5.59
C ASP A 98 15.93 0.24 -4.49
N ASN A 99 17.05 0.66 -3.89
CA ASN A 99 17.03 1.71 -2.86
C ASN A 99 16.44 3.04 -3.36
N LYS A 100 16.38 3.26 -4.67
CA LYS A 100 15.69 4.40 -5.27
C LYS A 100 14.19 4.42 -5.00
N PHE A 101 13.59 3.30 -4.61
CA PHE A 101 12.18 3.30 -4.17
C PHE A 101 12.00 4.19 -2.94
N LEU A 102 13.02 4.34 -2.10
CA LEU A 102 12.99 5.20 -0.92
C LEU A 102 13.07 6.71 -1.24
N ASP A 103 13.28 7.08 -2.50
CA ASP A 103 13.25 8.49 -2.93
C ASP A 103 11.81 9.03 -3.05
N TYR A 104 10.81 8.15 -2.98
CA TYR A 104 9.39 8.50 -3.16
C TYR A 104 8.60 8.32 -1.87
N ASP A 105 7.58 9.15 -1.70
CA ASP A 105 6.69 9.06 -0.56
C ASP A 105 5.54 8.07 -0.77
N TYR A 106 5.21 7.79 -2.04
CA TYR A 106 4.23 6.75 -2.40
C TYR A 106 4.65 6.03 -3.68
N ILE A 107 4.69 4.70 -3.59
CA ILE A 107 4.78 3.78 -4.73
C ILE A 107 3.76 2.66 -4.52
N GLY A 108 2.94 2.41 -5.52
CA GLY A 108 2.08 1.23 -5.64
C GLY A 108 2.04 0.81 -7.11
N ALA A 109 1.41 -0.29 -7.44
CA ALA A 109 1.28 -0.72 -8.83
C ALA A 109 0.58 0.36 -9.67
N PRO A 110 0.98 0.58 -10.93
CA PRO A 110 0.27 1.48 -11.81
C PRO A 110 -1.12 0.93 -12.15
N TRP A 111 -2.14 1.78 -12.07
CA TRP A 111 -3.45 1.48 -12.61
C TRP A 111 -3.45 1.47 -14.13
N ARG A 112 -4.50 0.88 -14.74
CA ARG A 112 -4.70 0.86 -16.20
C ARG A 112 -4.63 2.26 -16.80
N ASP A 113 -4.17 2.31 -18.06
CA ASP A 113 -4.19 3.54 -18.84
C ASP A 113 -5.61 3.82 -19.35
N ASP A 114 -6.40 4.49 -18.52
CA ASP A 114 -7.71 4.99 -18.86
C ASP A 114 -7.71 6.52 -18.66
N PRO A 115 -7.77 7.31 -19.73
CA PRO A 115 -7.72 8.77 -19.63
C PRO A 115 -8.94 9.38 -18.94
N ASN A 116 -10.02 8.60 -18.74
CA ASN A 116 -11.24 9.04 -18.06
C ASN A 116 -11.32 8.54 -16.60
N ALA A 117 -10.39 7.68 -16.18
CA ALA A 117 -10.32 7.21 -14.80
C ALA A 117 -9.20 7.94 -14.02
N TYR A 118 -9.23 7.79 -12.70
CA TYR A 118 -8.17 8.30 -11.80
C TYR A 118 -7.87 9.80 -11.98
N LEU A 119 -8.89 10.59 -12.29
CA LEU A 119 -8.75 12.05 -12.46
C LEU A 119 -8.79 12.74 -11.10
N ASP A 120 -7.75 13.52 -10.83
CA ASP A 120 -7.73 14.40 -9.67
C ASP A 120 -8.72 15.59 -9.84
N PRO A 121 -8.92 16.44 -8.81
CA PRO A 121 -9.86 17.57 -8.89
C PRO A 121 -9.58 18.58 -10.01
N TRP A 122 -8.40 18.55 -10.61
CA TRP A 122 -8.03 19.41 -11.76
C TRP A 122 -8.07 18.67 -13.09
N GLY A 123 -8.55 17.43 -13.12
CA GLY A 123 -8.63 16.61 -14.32
C GLY A 123 -7.30 16.01 -14.77
N ARG A 124 -6.27 15.98 -13.91
CA ARG A 124 -5.01 15.29 -14.22
C ARG A 124 -5.16 13.79 -13.92
N ASN A 125 -4.79 12.96 -14.87
CA ASN A 125 -4.81 11.51 -14.71
C ASN A 125 -3.66 11.05 -13.80
N GLN A 126 -3.99 10.40 -12.68
CA GLN A 126 -3.06 9.88 -11.70
C GLN A 126 -3.02 8.36 -11.81
N ARG A 127 -1.90 7.81 -12.26
CA ARG A 127 -1.79 6.39 -12.59
C ARG A 127 -1.07 5.54 -11.55
N VAL A 128 -0.41 6.12 -10.57
CA VAL A 128 0.30 5.40 -9.52
C VAL A 128 -0.52 5.48 -8.23
N GLY A 129 -1.01 4.34 -7.81
CA GLY A 129 -1.82 4.14 -6.63
C GLY A 129 -1.70 2.71 -6.17
N ASN A 130 -2.82 1.97 -6.05
CA ASN A 130 -2.91 0.60 -5.59
C ASN A 130 -2.33 0.38 -4.19
N GLY A 131 -3.24 0.32 -3.20
CA GLY A 131 -2.88 0.24 -1.78
C GLY A 131 -2.38 -1.11 -1.32
N GLY A 132 -2.78 -2.21 -2.00
CA GLY A 132 -2.59 -3.57 -1.52
C GLY A 132 -1.14 -4.10 -1.54
N PHE A 133 -0.26 -3.42 -2.26
CA PHE A 133 1.19 -3.58 -2.15
C PHE A 133 1.83 -2.21 -2.42
N SER A 134 2.04 -1.43 -1.36
CA SER A 134 2.49 -0.04 -1.51
C SER A 134 3.56 0.36 -0.49
N LEU A 135 4.58 1.07 -0.97
CA LEU A 135 5.60 1.69 -0.13
C LEU A 135 5.18 3.14 0.15
N ARG A 136 5.12 3.51 1.42
CA ARG A 136 4.67 4.82 1.91
C ARG A 136 5.70 5.39 2.88
N SER A 137 6.14 6.61 2.65
CA SER A 137 7.07 7.26 3.60
C SER A 137 6.38 7.63 4.90
N LYS A 138 7.16 7.71 5.98
CA LYS A 138 6.69 8.24 7.26
C LYS A 138 6.14 9.66 7.12
N ARG A 139 6.77 10.49 6.27
CA ARG A 139 6.30 11.84 5.94
C ARG A 139 4.88 11.84 5.39
N LEU A 140 4.58 10.96 4.42
CA LEU A 140 3.25 10.83 3.85
C LEU A 140 2.24 10.38 4.90
N LEU A 141 2.58 9.37 5.71
CA LEU A 141 1.70 8.85 6.77
C LEU A 141 1.39 9.90 7.86
N GLU A 142 2.25 10.89 8.06
CA GLU A 142 2.07 11.96 9.03
C GLU A 142 1.25 13.15 8.51
N VAL A 143 0.97 13.24 7.21
CA VAL A 143 0.22 14.38 6.65
C VAL A 143 -1.13 14.58 7.33
N PRO A 144 -1.96 13.53 7.58
CA PRO A 144 -3.26 13.71 8.23
C PRO A 144 -3.20 14.22 9.66
N SER A 145 -2.04 14.08 10.33
CA SER A 145 -1.82 14.65 11.66
C SER A 145 -1.44 16.14 11.64
N LYS A 146 -1.03 16.64 10.49
CA LYS A 146 -0.53 18.02 10.32
C LYS A 146 -1.56 18.94 9.66
N VAL A 147 -2.34 18.39 8.74
CA VAL A 147 -3.37 19.12 7.98
C VAL A 147 -4.62 18.26 7.83
N THR A 148 -5.77 18.91 7.62
CA THR A 148 -7.00 18.17 7.35
C THR A 148 -6.93 17.50 5.99
N VAL A 149 -7.03 16.18 5.98
CA VAL A 149 -7.23 15.36 4.79
C VAL A 149 -8.69 14.90 4.83
N PRO A 150 -9.57 15.34 3.92
CA PRO A 150 -10.97 14.93 3.91
C PRO A 150 -11.11 13.41 3.72
N TRP A 151 -11.98 12.79 4.56
CA TRP A 151 -12.42 11.42 4.38
C TRP A 151 -13.40 11.31 3.21
N GLU A 152 -14.43 12.15 3.26
CA GLU A 152 -15.44 12.20 2.21
C GLU A 152 -14.87 12.90 0.98
N VAL A 153 -15.01 12.25 -0.16
CA VAL A 153 -14.62 12.78 -1.44
C VAL A 153 -15.89 13.07 -2.24
N ASN A 154 -16.15 14.34 -2.44
CA ASN A 154 -17.27 14.77 -3.27
C ASN A 154 -16.99 14.39 -4.73
N GLU A 155 -17.78 13.44 -5.25
CA GLU A 155 -17.91 13.09 -6.67
C GLU A 155 -16.62 13.11 -7.51
N GLY A 156 -15.75 12.12 -7.35
CA GLY A 156 -14.64 11.88 -8.26
C GLY A 156 -14.95 10.77 -9.27
N THR A 157 -14.33 10.83 -10.42
CA THR A 157 -14.46 9.78 -11.46
C THR A 157 -13.92 8.43 -10.99
N PHE A 158 -12.92 8.41 -10.11
CA PHE A 158 -12.37 7.19 -9.54
C PHE A 158 -13.43 6.34 -8.83
N TYR A 159 -14.29 6.95 -8.01
CA TYR A 159 -15.32 6.22 -7.26
C TYR A 159 -16.55 5.83 -8.09
N LYS A 160 -16.80 6.51 -9.21
CA LYS A 160 -17.90 6.12 -10.12
C LYS A 160 -17.68 4.76 -10.76
N HIS A 161 -16.43 4.31 -10.90
CA HIS A 161 -16.08 3.02 -11.49
C HIS A 161 -15.98 1.88 -10.46
N GLN A 162 -15.85 2.17 -9.18
CA GLN A 162 -15.63 1.19 -8.11
C GLN A 162 -16.84 0.95 -7.20
N ASN A 163 -18.06 0.98 -7.69
CA ASN A 163 -19.29 0.84 -6.88
C ASN A 163 -19.45 1.94 -5.82
N ALA A 164 -20.26 2.89 -6.12
CA ALA A 164 -20.61 4.05 -5.30
C ALA A 164 -20.67 3.74 -3.80
N GLY A 165 -19.83 4.40 -3.02
CA GLY A 165 -19.88 4.39 -1.56
C GLY A 165 -18.66 3.81 -0.84
N LEU A 166 -17.70 3.21 -1.54
CA LEU A 166 -16.45 2.77 -0.93
C LEU A 166 -15.34 3.80 -1.22
N TYR A 167 -14.77 4.34 -0.16
CA TYR A 167 -13.67 5.29 -0.22
C TYR A 167 -12.36 4.54 -0.07
N ASN A 168 -11.83 3.99 -1.15
CA ASN A 168 -10.53 3.34 -1.10
C ASN A 168 -9.45 4.32 -0.69
N GLU A 169 -8.58 3.92 0.25
CA GLU A 169 -7.55 4.76 0.84
C GLU A 169 -6.53 5.22 -0.20
N ASP A 170 -6.22 4.37 -1.17
CA ASP A 170 -5.30 4.67 -2.26
C ASP A 170 -5.87 5.72 -3.22
N GLY A 171 -7.15 5.64 -3.56
CA GLY A 171 -7.85 6.66 -4.32
C GLY A 171 -7.91 7.99 -3.58
N ASN A 172 -8.13 7.96 -2.25
CA ASN A 172 -8.09 9.14 -1.41
C ASN A 172 -6.70 9.81 -1.46
N ILE A 173 -5.65 9.06 -1.16
CA ILE A 173 -4.26 9.55 -1.05
C ILE A 173 -3.67 9.89 -2.42
N CYS A 174 -3.90 9.05 -3.43
CA CYS A 174 -3.17 9.14 -4.70
C CYS A 174 -3.89 9.95 -5.78
N VAL A 175 -5.19 10.20 -5.61
CA VAL A 175 -6.02 10.91 -6.61
C VAL A 175 -6.69 12.13 -6.00
N HIS A 176 -7.68 11.94 -5.13
CA HIS A 176 -8.55 13.02 -4.68
C HIS A 176 -7.87 14.05 -3.81
N ASN A 177 -7.14 13.61 -2.81
CA ASN A 177 -6.43 14.49 -1.88
C ASN A 177 -4.93 14.59 -2.19
N ARG A 178 -4.45 14.00 -3.27
CA ARG A 178 -3.03 14.01 -3.66
C ARG A 178 -2.41 15.40 -3.56
N HIS A 179 -3.10 16.42 -4.00
CA HIS A 179 -2.66 17.81 -3.92
C HIS A 179 -2.34 18.28 -2.50
N ILE A 180 -3.06 17.76 -1.49
CA ILE A 180 -2.80 18.07 -0.08
C ILE A 180 -1.46 17.48 0.33
N PHE A 181 -1.20 16.22 -0.06
CA PHE A 181 0.06 15.55 0.22
C PHE A 181 1.23 16.19 -0.55
N GLU A 182 1.04 16.53 -1.84
CA GLU A 182 2.03 17.26 -2.64
C GLU A 182 2.36 18.63 -2.03
N ALA A 183 1.36 19.36 -1.49
CA ALA A 183 1.59 20.63 -0.79
C ALA A 183 2.39 20.47 0.51
N GLN A 184 2.44 19.27 1.09
CA GLN A 184 3.30 18.92 2.23
C GLN A 184 4.66 18.36 1.79
N GLY A 185 4.98 18.44 0.50
CA GLY A 185 6.25 18.01 -0.07
C GLY A 185 6.35 16.51 -0.39
N CYS A 186 5.22 15.78 -0.41
CA CYS A 186 5.23 14.38 -0.79
C CYS A 186 5.45 14.21 -2.30
N VAL A 187 6.28 13.23 -2.66
CA VAL A 187 6.65 12.89 -4.04
C VAL A 187 6.14 11.49 -4.37
N TYR A 188 5.37 11.39 -5.44
CA TYR A 188 4.83 10.12 -5.93
C TYR A 188 5.72 9.56 -7.04
N ALA A 189 5.92 8.23 -7.05
CA ALA A 189 6.71 7.58 -8.07
C ALA A 189 6.07 7.77 -9.46
N PRO A 190 6.88 7.95 -10.53
CA PRO A 190 6.37 7.88 -11.89
C PRO A 190 6.05 6.42 -12.27
N VAL A 191 5.19 6.23 -13.28
CA VAL A 191 4.81 4.90 -13.78
C VAL A 191 6.01 4.02 -14.09
N SER A 192 7.08 4.59 -14.68
CA SER A 192 8.29 3.86 -15.04
C SER A 192 9.08 3.28 -13.85
N VAL A 193 8.88 3.81 -12.65
CA VAL A 193 9.44 3.28 -11.41
C VAL A 193 8.45 2.32 -10.75
N ALA A 194 7.19 2.72 -10.69
CA ALA A 194 6.13 1.95 -10.07
C ALA A 194 5.92 0.57 -10.73
N SER A 195 6.04 0.49 -12.07
CA SER A 195 5.96 -0.77 -12.82
C SER A 195 7.07 -1.78 -12.52
N LYS A 196 8.20 -1.34 -11.95
CA LYS A 196 9.27 -2.22 -11.47
C LYS A 196 9.08 -2.64 -10.02
N PHE A 197 8.38 -1.81 -9.26
CA PHE A 197 8.10 -2.07 -7.85
C PHE A 197 7.00 -3.11 -7.69
N SER A 198 5.85 -2.91 -8.35
CA SER A 198 4.71 -3.80 -8.20
C SER A 198 3.88 -3.88 -9.47
N ARG A 199 3.18 -4.99 -9.62
CA ARG A 199 2.18 -5.21 -10.67
C ARG A 199 0.81 -5.51 -10.06
N GLU A 200 -0.22 -5.25 -10.83
CA GLU A 200 -1.60 -5.66 -10.58
C GLU A 200 -2.13 -6.32 -11.85
N ASP A 201 -3.10 -7.25 -11.72
CA ASP A 201 -3.65 -8.02 -12.84
C ASP A 201 -4.24 -7.23 -13.97
N THR A 202 -4.59 -6.00 -13.69
CA THR A 202 -5.20 -5.12 -14.68
C THR A 202 -4.22 -4.55 -15.67
N LEU A 203 -2.91 -4.74 -15.45
CA LEU A 203 -1.90 -4.40 -16.44
C LEU A 203 -1.85 -5.49 -17.51
N PRO A 204 -1.96 -5.14 -18.80
CA PRO A 204 -1.72 -6.11 -19.87
C PRO A 204 -0.34 -6.73 -19.66
N ASP A 205 -0.21 -8.01 -20.03
CA ASP A 205 0.96 -8.87 -19.93
C ASP A 205 2.29 -8.10 -20.06
N SER A 206 2.69 -7.42 -18.99
CA SER A 206 4.05 -6.92 -18.95
C SER A 206 4.91 -8.11 -18.56
N GLU A 207 5.79 -8.54 -19.45
CA GLU A 207 6.86 -9.51 -19.18
C GLU A 207 7.83 -8.96 -18.13
N GLU A 208 7.63 -7.74 -17.64
CA GLU A 208 8.50 -7.08 -16.66
C GLU A 208 8.37 -7.76 -15.32
N GLU A 209 9.48 -8.24 -14.82
CA GLU A 209 9.61 -8.75 -13.46
C GLU A 209 9.50 -7.61 -12.46
N THR A 210 8.71 -7.80 -11.38
CA THR A 210 8.49 -6.82 -10.31
C THR A 210 8.97 -7.33 -8.96
N PHE A 211 9.30 -6.42 -8.05
CA PHE A 211 9.69 -6.75 -6.68
C PHE A 211 8.54 -7.45 -5.93
N GLY A 212 7.33 -6.92 -6.06
CA GLY A 212 6.12 -7.51 -5.48
C GLY A 212 4.93 -7.45 -6.42
N PHE A 213 3.79 -7.84 -5.92
CA PHE A 213 2.52 -7.78 -6.64
C PHE A 213 1.37 -7.61 -5.68
N HIS A 214 0.19 -7.31 -6.22
CA HIS A 214 -1.08 -7.33 -5.53
C HIS A 214 -2.09 -8.05 -6.42
N TYR A 215 -2.96 -8.89 -5.81
CA TYR A 215 -4.07 -9.59 -6.46
C TYR A 215 -3.70 -10.81 -7.34
N HIS A 216 -4.51 -11.87 -7.26
CA HIS A 216 -4.46 -13.22 -7.85
C HIS A 216 -3.41 -14.18 -7.30
N PHE A 217 -3.74 -14.76 -6.16
CA PHE A 217 -3.03 -15.92 -5.60
C PHE A 217 -2.94 -17.13 -6.54
N GLN A 218 -3.87 -17.26 -7.51
CA GLN A 218 -4.00 -18.48 -8.31
C GLN A 218 -2.93 -18.61 -9.38
N ASP A 219 -2.34 -17.51 -9.83
CA ASP A 219 -1.41 -17.52 -10.95
C ASP A 219 0.07 -17.63 -10.55
N ILE A 220 0.38 -17.66 -9.25
CA ILE A 220 1.76 -17.58 -8.73
C ILE A 220 2.17 -18.80 -7.89
N ARG A 221 1.22 -19.71 -7.61
CA ARG A 221 1.49 -20.98 -6.89
C ARG A 221 1.89 -22.11 -7.82
#